data_88bdbbec91db08ddc11d6e0f7e02ce4e
#
_entry.id   88bdbbec91db08ddc11d6e0f7e02ce4e
#
_cell.length_a   1.000
_cell.length_b   1.000
_cell.length_c   1.000
_cell.angle_alpha   90.00
_cell.angle_beta   90.00
_cell.angle_gamma   90.00
#
_symmetry.space_group_name_H-M   'P 1'
#
loop_
_entity.id
_entity.type
_entity.pdbx_description
1 polymer ?
#
loop_
_entity_poly.entity_id
_entity_poly.type
_entity_poly.pdbx_seq_one_letter_code
_entity_poly.pdbx_strand_id
1 'polypeptide(L)'
;MSGRAQNLQQMTRDLRRIERVLAWISGELTRPPGLDADAVRAILAARRLRDQCFRPAVGEVGWALLLDAFAARLEGHGIAMTTIGAAAGVPRSTAHRWAAHLLERGLLVRLPHDGDGRGAPVALSAAAAETVGAYLAAARKLSHLIS
;
A
#
# COMPACT_ATOMS: atom_id res chain seq x y z
N MET A 1 -16.82 -18.62 16.01
CA MET A 1 -16.73 -18.10 17.39
C MET A 1 -15.39 -17.42 17.64
N SER A 2 -14.26 -17.98 17.17
CA SER A 2 -12.94 -17.36 17.32
C SER A 2 -12.79 -16.02 16.57
N GLY A 3 -13.48 -15.80 15.46
CA GLY A 3 -13.39 -14.59 14.65
C GLY A 3 -13.89 -13.32 15.35
N ARG A 4 -14.97 -13.42 16.13
CA ARG A 4 -15.52 -12.28 16.87
C ARG A 4 -14.59 -11.84 18.00
N ALA A 5 -14.05 -12.80 18.74
CA ALA A 5 -13.12 -12.52 19.83
C ALA A 5 -11.83 -11.87 19.28
N GLN A 6 -11.32 -12.37 18.17
CA GLN A 6 -10.14 -11.81 17.50
C GLN A 6 -10.39 -10.38 17.01
N ASN A 7 -11.57 -10.13 16.43
CA ASN A 7 -11.95 -8.78 15.98
C ASN A 7 -12.04 -7.80 17.14
N LEU A 8 -12.65 -8.21 18.25
CA LEU A 8 -12.75 -7.36 19.44
C LEU A 8 -11.37 -7.06 20.02
N GLN A 9 -10.48 -8.05 20.08
CA GLN A 9 -9.11 -7.85 20.54
C GLN A 9 -8.34 -6.90 19.62
N GLN A 10 -8.52 -7.04 18.32
CA GLN A 10 -7.87 -6.15 17.35
C GLN A 10 -8.39 -4.73 17.49
N MET A 11 -9.70 -4.54 17.61
CA MET A 11 -10.31 -3.23 17.84
C MET A 11 -9.79 -2.58 19.12
N THR A 12 -9.65 -3.35 20.19
CA THR A 12 -9.12 -2.85 21.46
C THR A 12 -7.68 -2.38 21.32
N ARG A 13 -6.84 -3.14 20.59
CA ARG A 13 -5.45 -2.74 20.31
C ARG A 13 -5.39 -1.48 19.48
N ASP A 14 -6.24 -1.37 18.47
CA ASP A 14 -6.30 -0.19 17.60
C ASP A 14 -6.73 1.05 18.37
N LEU A 15 -7.73 0.92 19.24
CA LEU A 15 -8.18 2.01 20.10
C LEU A 15 -7.08 2.47 21.06
N ARG A 16 -6.37 1.54 21.68
CA ARG A 16 -5.24 1.87 22.57
C ARG A 16 -4.12 2.58 21.83
N ARG A 17 -3.87 2.15 20.59
CA ARG A 17 -2.86 2.81 19.73
C ARG A 17 -3.29 4.25 19.42
N ILE A 18 -4.54 4.47 19.07
CA ILE A 18 -5.10 5.80 18.80
C ILE A 18 -5.01 6.68 20.03
N GLU A 19 -5.38 6.17 21.20
CA GLU A 19 -5.28 6.90 22.48
C GLU A 19 -3.85 7.35 22.76
N ARG A 20 -2.86 6.49 22.55
CA ARG A 20 -1.45 6.82 22.75
C ARG A 20 -0.95 7.86 21.75
N VAL A 21 -1.38 7.79 20.50
CA VAL A 21 -1.04 8.79 19.48
C VAL A 21 -1.64 10.14 19.85
N LEU A 22 -2.91 10.16 20.31
CA LEU A 22 -3.57 11.38 20.77
C LEU A 22 -2.85 11.98 21.99
N ALA A 23 -2.43 11.15 22.94
CA ALA A 23 -1.67 11.59 24.10
C ALA A 23 -0.33 12.23 23.69
N TRP A 24 0.33 11.69 22.67
CA TRP A 24 1.55 12.29 22.14
C TRP A 24 1.26 13.64 21.46
N ILE A 25 0.24 13.69 20.62
CA ILE A 25 -0.15 14.94 19.90
C ILE A 25 -0.54 16.04 20.89
N SER A 26 -1.22 15.69 21.98
CA SER A 26 -1.63 16.66 23.01
C SER A 26 -0.51 17.06 23.97
N GLY A 27 0.69 16.50 23.80
CA GLY A 27 1.85 16.85 24.62
C GLY A 27 1.96 16.10 25.95
N GLU A 28 1.11 15.12 26.18
CA GLU A 28 1.15 14.28 27.38
C GLU A 28 2.32 13.29 27.37
N LEU A 29 2.79 12.92 26.17
CA LEU A 29 3.94 12.06 25.97
C LEU A 29 5.07 12.83 25.28
N THR A 30 6.31 12.59 25.70
CA THR A 30 7.49 13.27 25.16
C THR A 30 7.95 12.69 23.83
N ARG A 31 7.53 11.48 23.48
CA ARG A 31 7.80 10.85 22.18
C ARG A 31 6.65 9.95 21.79
N PRO A 32 6.51 9.66 20.46
CA PRO A 32 5.47 8.76 19.99
C PRO A 32 5.60 7.37 20.62
N PRO A 33 4.47 6.73 21.00
CA PRO A 33 4.50 5.38 21.57
C PRO A 33 5.05 4.36 20.56
N GLY A 34 5.88 3.43 21.05
CA GLY A 34 6.45 2.36 20.23
C GLY A 34 7.45 2.83 19.18
N LEU A 35 7.83 4.11 19.21
CA LEU A 35 8.78 4.65 18.25
C LEU A 35 10.15 4.83 18.90
N ASP A 36 11.08 3.97 18.50
CA ASP A 36 12.49 4.06 18.84
C ASP A 36 13.34 4.11 17.58
N ALA A 37 14.65 4.19 17.73
CA ALA A 37 15.57 4.25 16.59
C ALA A 37 15.47 2.99 15.72
N ASP A 38 15.27 1.83 16.32
CA ASP A 38 15.17 0.57 15.57
C ASP A 38 13.90 0.53 14.74
N ALA A 39 12.78 1.05 15.25
CA ALA A 39 11.54 1.17 14.48
C ALA A 39 11.73 2.06 13.25
N VAL A 40 12.41 3.19 13.39
CA VAL A 40 12.73 4.09 12.27
C VAL A 40 13.63 3.39 11.25
N ARG A 41 14.65 2.67 11.70
CA ARG A 41 15.55 1.93 10.82
C ARG A 41 14.82 0.80 10.09
N ALA A 42 13.85 0.14 10.72
CA ALA A 42 13.01 -0.87 10.07
C ALA A 42 12.18 -0.26 8.93
N ILE A 43 11.64 0.93 9.12
CA ILE A 43 10.91 1.67 8.08
C ILE A 43 11.85 1.99 6.91
N LEU A 44 13.07 2.46 7.20
CA LEU A 44 14.06 2.75 6.17
C LEU A 44 14.47 1.48 5.41
N ALA A 45 14.66 0.37 6.12
CA ALA A 45 14.99 -0.92 5.49
C ALA A 45 13.86 -1.41 4.58
N ALA A 46 12.61 -1.23 4.98
CA ALA A 46 11.45 -1.58 4.16
C ALA A 46 11.41 -0.75 2.86
N ARG A 47 11.72 0.54 2.94
CA ARG A 47 11.79 1.41 1.76
C ARG A 47 12.90 0.98 0.80
N ARG A 48 14.07 0.60 1.31
CA ARG A 48 15.16 0.08 0.48
C ARG A 48 14.76 -1.22 -0.21
N LEU A 49 14.12 -2.11 0.51
CA LEU A 49 13.65 -3.38 -0.04
C LEU A 49 12.66 -3.12 -1.18
N ARG A 50 11.73 -2.19 -1.00
CA ARG A 50 10.78 -1.78 -2.03
C ARG A 50 11.50 -1.32 -3.29
N ASP A 51 12.48 -0.43 -3.15
CA ASP A 51 13.23 0.12 -4.28
C ASP A 51 14.11 -0.91 -4.96
N GLN A 52 14.54 -1.96 -4.24
CA GLN A 52 15.25 -3.09 -4.80
C GLN A 52 14.34 -4.03 -5.60
N CYS A 53 13.07 -4.13 -5.21
CA CYS A 53 12.09 -5.00 -5.89
C CYS A 53 11.72 -4.48 -7.28
N PHE A 54 11.76 -3.15 -7.49
CA PHE A 54 11.38 -2.52 -8.74
C PHE A 54 12.53 -1.62 -9.21
N ARG A 55 13.21 -2.01 -10.28
CA ARG A 55 14.31 -1.24 -10.87
C ARG A 55 14.00 -0.90 -12.32
N PRO A 56 14.04 0.41 -12.68
CA PRO A 56 14.21 1.55 -11.80
C PRO A 56 13.06 1.69 -10.79
N ALA A 57 13.32 2.37 -9.67
CA ALA A 57 12.33 2.56 -8.62
C ALA A 57 11.09 3.28 -9.15
N VAL A 58 9.91 2.89 -8.64
CA VAL A 58 8.63 3.45 -9.10
C VAL A 58 8.26 4.77 -8.41
N GLY A 59 9.01 5.19 -7.38
CA GLY A 59 8.69 6.39 -6.60
C GLY A 59 7.46 6.23 -5.72
N GLU A 60 7.16 7.26 -4.96
CA GLU A 60 6.04 7.22 -4.00
C GLU A 60 4.68 7.15 -4.71
N VAL A 61 4.49 7.93 -5.77
CA VAL A 61 3.23 7.89 -6.54
C VAL A 61 3.05 6.54 -7.22
N GLY A 62 4.08 6.06 -7.92
CA GLY A 62 4.02 4.74 -8.57
C GLY A 62 3.72 3.64 -7.57
N TRP A 63 4.34 3.68 -6.40
CA TRP A 63 4.10 2.71 -5.34
C TRP A 63 2.65 2.76 -4.84
N ALA A 64 2.09 3.96 -4.64
CA ALA A 64 0.69 4.12 -4.25
C ALA A 64 -0.27 3.48 -5.26
N LEU A 65 0.00 3.65 -6.55
CA LEU A 65 -0.82 3.03 -7.60
C LEU A 65 -0.70 1.51 -7.61
N LEU A 66 0.50 0.98 -7.40
CA LEU A 66 0.71 -0.47 -7.32
C LEU A 66 -0.03 -1.07 -6.12
N LEU A 67 -0.02 -0.40 -4.98
CA LEU A 67 -0.76 -0.86 -3.80
C LEU A 67 -2.27 -0.84 -4.03
N ASP A 68 -2.78 0.22 -4.66
CA ASP A 68 -4.19 0.34 -4.97
C ASP A 68 -4.64 -0.78 -5.93
N ALA A 69 -3.84 -1.04 -6.96
CA ALA A 69 -4.10 -2.15 -7.89
C ALA A 69 -3.99 -3.52 -7.21
N PHE A 70 -3.08 -3.67 -6.25
CA PHE A 70 -2.95 -4.92 -5.48
C PHE A 70 -4.17 -5.15 -4.58
N ALA A 71 -4.66 -4.12 -3.92
CA ALA A 71 -5.89 -4.21 -3.12
C ALA A 71 -7.08 -4.66 -3.98
N ALA A 72 -7.25 -4.06 -5.16
CA ALA A 72 -8.29 -4.45 -6.11
C ALA A 72 -8.15 -5.92 -6.53
N ARG A 73 -6.92 -6.38 -6.77
CA ARG A 73 -6.65 -7.78 -7.11
C ARG A 73 -7.09 -8.73 -5.99
N LEU A 74 -6.83 -8.38 -4.74
CA LEU A 74 -7.27 -9.18 -3.59
C LEU A 74 -8.79 -9.23 -3.48
N GLU A 75 -9.47 -8.20 -3.95
CA GLU A 75 -10.93 -8.13 -4.01
C GLU A 75 -11.50 -8.81 -5.26
N GLY A 76 -10.64 -9.28 -6.16
CA GLY A 76 -11.04 -10.04 -7.35
C GLY A 76 -11.43 -9.21 -8.57
N HIS A 77 -11.00 -7.94 -8.63
CA HIS A 77 -11.31 -7.07 -9.78
C HIS A 77 -10.13 -6.19 -10.18
N GLY A 78 -10.24 -5.57 -11.34
CA GLY A 78 -9.32 -4.52 -11.76
C GLY A 78 -9.73 -3.17 -11.18
N ILE A 79 -8.97 -2.13 -11.50
CA ILE A 79 -9.23 -0.78 -11.04
C ILE A 79 -9.35 0.16 -12.24
N ALA A 80 -10.33 1.07 -12.20
CA ALA A 80 -10.53 2.04 -13.26
C ALA A 80 -9.41 3.09 -13.25
N MET A 81 -8.98 3.50 -14.45
CA MET A 81 -7.99 4.58 -14.60
C MET A 81 -8.45 5.91 -13.98
N THR A 82 -9.76 6.11 -13.87
CA THR A 82 -10.33 7.32 -13.26
C THR A 82 -10.27 7.34 -11.75
N THR A 83 -10.08 6.18 -11.10
CA THR A 83 -10.10 6.06 -9.64
C THR A 83 -8.79 5.59 -9.04
N ILE A 84 -7.87 5.07 -9.86
CA ILE A 84 -6.58 4.58 -9.36
C ILE A 84 -5.81 5.71 -8.67
N GLY A 85 -5.31 5.43 -7.48
CA GLY A 85 -4.57 6.37 -6.66
C GLY A 85 -5.44 7.30 -5.81
N ALA A 86 -6.77 7.31 -6.01
CA ALA A 86 -7.67 8.18 -5.25
C ALA A 86 -7.60 7.90 -3.74
N ALA A 87 -7.53 6.63 -3.35
CA ALA A 87 -7.43 6.24 -1.94
C ALA A 87 -6.16 6.77 -1.26
N ALA A 88 -5.09 6.99 -2.03
CA ALA A 88 -3.83 7.54 -1.55
C ALA A 88 -3.76 9.07 -1.69
N GLY A 89 -4.84 9.71 -2.12
CA GLY A 89 -4.89 11.16 -2.31
C GLY A 89 -4.09 11.66 -3.51
N VAL A 90 -3.75 10.81 -4.46
CA VAL A 90 -3.02 11.20 -5.67
C VAL A 90 -3.95 11.98 -6.59
N PRO A 91 -3.57 13.21 -7.03
CA PRO A 91 -4.39 13.96 -7.99
C PRO A 91 -4.61 13.16 -9.28
N ARG A 92 -5.81 13.28 -9.85
CA ARG A 92 -6.23 12.48 -11.00
C ARG A 92 -5.28 12.58 -12.20
N SER A 93 -4.82 13.77 -12.54
CA SER A 93 -3.88 13.98 -13.65
C SER A 93 -2.53 13.30 -13.38
N THR A 94 -2.03 13.39 -12.16
CA THR A 94 -0.79 12.76 -11.73
C THR A 94 -0.93 11.23 -11.76
N ALA A 95 -2.03 10.71 -11.22
CA ALA A 95 -2.31 9.28 -11.23
C ALA A 95 -2.38 8.72 -12.64
N HIS A 96 -3.05 9.42 -13.54
CA HIS A 96 -3.19 9.01 -14.94
C HIS A 96 -1.83 8.92 -15.65
N ARG A 97 -0.98 9.93 -15.46
CA ARG A 97 0.37 9.96 -16.03
C ARG A 97 1.23 8.81 -15.50
N TRP A 98 1.20 8.58 -14.21
CA TRP A 98 1.96 7.49 -13.59
C TRP A 98 1.43 6.11 -13.97
N ALA A 99 0.11 5.96 -14.07
CA ALA A 99 -0.50 4.71 -14.52
C ALA A 99 -0.07 4.38 -15.95
N ALA A 100 -0.03 5.38 -16.84
CA ALA A 100 0.48 5.22 -18.20
C ALA A 100 1.94 4.75 -18.19
N HIS A 101 2.78 5.33 -17.35
CA HIS A 101 4.17 4.92 -17.18
C HIS A 101 4.30 3.47 -16.70
N LEU A 102 3.49 3.08 -15.72
CA LEU A 102 3.49 1.70 -15.21
C LEU A 102 2.98 0.69 -16.25
N LEU A 103 2.03 1.10 -17.09
CA LEU A 103 1.59 0.31 -18.24
C LEU A 103 2.73 0.09 -19.24
N GLU A 104 3.48 1.14 -19.55
CA GLU A 104 4.65 1.03 -20.44
C GLU A 104 5.70 0.08 -19.89
N ARG A 105 5.90 0.09 -18.59
CA ARG A 105 6.85 -0.81 -17.92
C ARG A 105 6.34 -2.25 -17.78
N GLY A 106 5.07 -2.51 -18.13
CA GLY A 106 4.47 -3.83 -17.97
C GLY A 106 4.15 -4.21 -16.52
N LEU A 107 4.18 -3.27 -15.59
CA LEU A 107 3.79 -3.49 -14.20
C LEU A 107 2.28 -3.47 -14.03
N LEU A 108 1.58 -2.65 -14.82
CA LEU A 108 0.14 -2.70 -14.99
C LEU A 108 -0.19 -3.22 -16.37
N VAL A 109 -1.33 -3.88 -16.49
CA VAL A 109 -1.87 -4.39 -17.77
C VAL A 109 -3.33 -3.98 -17.86
N ARG A 110 -3.80 -3.76 -19.10
CA ARG A 110 -5.22 -3.51 -19.36
C ARG A 110 -5.96 -4.84 -19.35
N LEU A 111 -7.09 -4.86 -18.66
CA LEU A 111 -7.97 -6.02 -18.66
C LEU A 111 -8.89 -6.01 -19.89
N PRO A 112 -9.39 -7.18 -20.31
CA PRO A 112 -10.41 -7.23 -21.37
C PRO A 112 -11.61 -6.35 -21.00
N HIS A 113 -12.10 -5.59 -22.00
CA HIS A 113 -13.19 -4.66 -21.81
C HIS A 113 -14.01 -4.57 -23.10
N ASP A 114 -15.33 -4.49 -22.97
CA ASP A 114 -16.22 -4.28 -24.10
C ASP A 114 -16.16 -2.81 -24.53
N GLY A 115 -15.62 -2.53 -25.72
CA GLY A 115 -15.50 -1.17 -26.21
C GLY A 115 -14.13 -0.88 -26.83
N ASP A 116 -13.78 0.41 -26.94
CA ASP A 116 -12.57 0.91 -27.59
C ASP A 116 -11.31 0.85 -26.71
N GLY A 117 -11.38 0.27 -25.54
CA GLY A 117 -10.25 0.14 -24.61
C GLY A 117 -9.98 1.36 -23.74
N ARG A 118 -10.61 2.51 -24.01
CA ARG A 118 -10.39 3.74 -23.23
C ARG A 118 -10.89 3.64 -21.79
N GLY A 119 -11.97 2.88 -21.59
CA GLY A 119 -12.54 2.62 -20.27
C GLY A 119 -12.06 1.33 -19.63
N ALA A 120 -11.11 0.62 -20.25
CA ALA A 120 -10.66 -0.66 -19.76
C ALA A 120 -10.01 -0.51 -18.37
N PRO A 121 -10.43 -1.32 -17.38
CA PRO A 121 -9.75 -1.32 -16.10
C PRO A 121 -8.33 -1.86 -16.25
N VAL A 122 -7.48 -1.54 -15.30
CA VAL A 122 -6.11 -2.02 -15.24
C VAL A 122 -5.92 -2.92 -14.02
N ALA A 123 -4.93 -3.76 -14.08
CA ALA A 123 -4.55 -4.65 -12.99
C ALA A 123 -3.03 -4.81 -12.97
N LEU A 124 -2.49 -5.31 -11.87
CA LEU A 124 -1.08 -5.68 -11.85
C LEU A 124 -0.83 -6.82 -12.83
N SER A 125 0.32 -6.79 -13.52
CA SER A 125 0.80 -7.98 -14.20
C SER A 125 1.02 -9.11 -13.19
N ALA A 126 1.03 -10.36 -13.64
CA ALA A 126 1.27 -11.49 -12.74
C ALA A 126 2.60 -11.36 -12.00
N ALA A 127 3.65 -10.97 -12.72
CA ALA A 127 4.98 -10.77 -12.12
C ALA A 127 5.00 -9.64 -11.11
N ALA A 128 4.36 -8.51 -11.40
CA ALA A 128 4.25 -7.39 -10.47
C ALA A 128 3.45 -7.77 -9.22
N ALA A 129 2.38 -8.53 -9.37
CA ALA A 129 1.57 -9.01 -8.25
C ALA A 129 2.38 -9.91 -7.31
N GLU A 130 3.20 -10.80 -7.86
CA GLU A 130 4.12 -11.63 -7.06
C GLU A 130 5.10 -10.77 -6.27
N THR A 131 5.73 -9.81 -6.95
CA THR A 131 6.74 -8.94 -6.33
C THR A 131 6.14 -8.07 -5.23
N VAL A 132 4.99 -7.44 -5.48
CA VAL A 132 4.28 -6.63 -4.49
C VAL A 132 3.87 -7.49 -3.31
N GLY A 133 3.29 -8.66 -3.56
CA GLY A 133 2.85 -9.59 -2.52
C GLY A 133 4.01 -10.04 -1.63
N ALA A 134 5.14 -10.40 -2.21
CA ALA A 134 6.35 -10.80 -1.47
C ALA A 134 6.88 -9.64 -0.61
N TYR A 135 6.94 -8.43 -1.17
CA TYR A 135 7.35 -7.25 -0.43
C TYR A 135 6.41 -6.99 0.78
N LEU A 136 5.09 -7.02 0.56
CA LEU A 136 4.13 -6.76 1.62
C LEU A 136 4.21 -7.80 2.73
N ALA A 137 4.42 -9.07 2.39
CA ALA A 137 4.63 -10.13 3.38
C ALA A 137 5.87 -9.87 4.23
N ALA A 138 6.98 -9.47 3.61
CA ALA A 138 8.22 -9.13 4.31
C ALA A 138 8.06 -7.87 5.17
N ALA A 139 7.42 -6.83 4.65
CA ALA A 139 7.17 -5.59 5.36
C ALA A 139 6.25 -5.81 6.57
N ARG A 140 5.27 -6.68 6.45
CA ARG A 140 4.38 -7.05 7.56
C ARG A 140 5.15 -7.69 8.71
N LYS A 141 6.11 -8.57 8.40
CA LYS A 141 6.99 -9.17 9.42
C LYS A 141 7.82 -8.12 10.14
N LEU A 142 8.35 -7.13 9.39
CA LEU A 142 9.09 -6.02 10.00
C LEU A 142 8.19 -5.17 10.91
N SER A 143 6.94 -4.94 10.51
CA SER A 143 5.97 -4.20 11.33
C SER A 143 5.64 -4.90 12.64
N HIS A 144 5.63 -6.23 12.66
CA HIS A 144 5.40 -6.99 13.89
C HIS A 144 6.53 -6.85 14.91
N LEU A 145 7.73 -6.51 14.47
CA LEU A 145 8.86 -6.23 15.35
C LEU A 145 8.73 -4.85 16.04
N ILE A 146 7.88 -3.98 15.49
CA ILE A 146 7.67 -2.60 15.96
C ILE A 146 6.48 -2.49 16.93
N SER A 147 5.57 -3.44 16.90
CA SER A 147 4.34 -3.40 17.73
C SER A 147 4.47 -4.13 19.08
#